data_aaea585bb82723137b4b043165658219
#
_entry.id   aaea585bb82723137b4b043165658219
#
_cell.length_a   1.000
_cell.length_b   1.000
_cell.length_c   1.000
_cell.angle_alpha   90.00
_cell.angle_beta   90.00
_cell.angle_gamma   90.00
#
_symmetry.space_group_name_H-M   'P 1'
#
loop_
_entity.id
_entity.type
_entity.pdbx_description
1 polymer ?
#
loop_
_entity_poly.entity_id
_entity_poly.type
_entity_poly.pdbx_seq_one_letter_code
_entity_poly.pdbx_strand_id
1 'polypeptide(L)'
;MNLVFNPLLALSKWKDDYVQKNAYFQIHSLFVILSLWSDWMEVFIERCAGLDVHSETIVACVLIGSKDDELIKETETFPTLTKDLFRLLKWLEDHDVTHIAMESTGIYWKPVFNILEDFFDITLANAQRIKNVPGRKTDVSDAEWIAKLLRHGLIEKSFVPPVDIRELRDLTRLRKKWIGHVTSEKNRIQKVLEASNVKLSTVISDVFGVSGRKLLNRLIEKGYVDVKDVEERIHGKMASKKQQITDSLFGT
;
A
#
# COMPACT_ATOMS: atom_id res chain seq x y z
N MET A 1 -9.56 18.73 72.63
CA MET A 1 -8.74 18.59 71.42
C MET A 1 -9.67 18.16 70.27
N ASN A 2 -10.20 19.14 69.55
CA ASN A 2 -11.19 18.89 68.50
C ASN A 2 -10.48 18.50 67.21
N LEU A 3 -10.63 17.23 66.84
CA LEU A 3 -10.23 16.75 65.50
C LEU A 3 -11.23 17.29 64.47
N VAL A 4 -10.81 18.31 63.71
CA VAL A 4 -11.57 18.79 62.60
C VAL A 4 -11.53 17.77 61.46
N PHE A 5 -12.65 17.08 61.27
CA PHE A 5 -12.86 16.16 60.19
C PHE A 5 -12.89 16.96 58.85
N ASN A 6 -11.88 16.79 58.02
CA ASN A 6 -11.83 17.43 56.72
C ASN A 6 -12.39 16.47 55.64
N PRO A 7 -13.64 16.71 55.18
CA PRO A 7 -14.32 15.82 54.24
C PRO A 7 -13.65 15.78 52.85
N LEU A 8 -12.87 16.77 52.47
CA LEU A 8 -12.15 16.81 51.18
C LEU A 8 -10.96 15.87 51.15
N LEU A 9 -10.26 15.63 52.29
CA LEU A 9 -9.17 14.68 52.40
C LEU A 9 -9.68 13.22 52.41
N ALA A 10 -10.88 12.99 52.91
CA ALA A 10 -11.51 11.66 52.86
C ALA A 10 -11.99 11.32 51.44
N LEU A 11 -12.51 12.29 50.70
CA LEU A 11 -12.92 12.10 49.30
C LEU A 11 -11.76 11.91 48.34
N SER A 12 -10.63 12.59 48.53
CA SER A 12 -9.43 12.35 47.70
C SER A 12 -8.85 10.96 47.91
N LYS A 13 -8.72 10.51 49.16
CA LYS A 13 -8.25 9.17 49.50
C LYS A 13 -9.19 8.07 48.97
N TRP A 14 -10.52 8.29 49.05
CA TRP A 14 -11.50 7.33 48.53
C TRP A 14 -11.44 7.24 46.99
N LYS A 15 -11.22 8.38 46.32
CA LYS A 15 -11.09 8.44 44.83
C LYS A 15 -9.83 7.73 44.36
N ASP A 16 -8.71 7.89 45.06
CA ASP A 16 -7.44 7.22 44.72
C ASP A 16 -7.50 5.70 44.97
N ASP A 17 -8.11 5.27 46.09
CA ASP A 17 -8.35 3.85 46.38
C ASP A 17 -9.34 3.19 45.41
N TYR A 18 -10.38 3.94 44.98
CA TYR A 18 -11.36 3.43 44.03
C TYR A 18 -10.77 3.29 42.62
N VAL A 19 -9.94 4.24 42.20
CA VAL A 19 -9.26 4.21 40.88
C VAL A 19 -8.20 3.09 40.87
N GLN A 20 -7.41 2.92 41.96
CA GLN A 20 -6.44 1.81 42.06
C GLN A 20 -7.11 0.45 42.11
N LYS A 21 -8.18 0.27 42.88
CA LYS A 21 -8.91 -1.01 42.93
C LYS A 21 -9.61 -1.34 41.61
N ASN A 22 -10.19 -0.37 40.92
CA ASN A 22 -10.79 -0.61 39.61
C ASN A 22 -9.75 -0.88 38.51
N ALA A 23 -8.61 -0.19 38.54
CA ALA A 23 -7.51 -0.48 37.62
C ALA A 23 -6.93 -1.89 37.85
N TYR A 24 -6.76 -2.27 39.12
CA TYR A 24 -6.27 -3.63 39.45
C TYR A 24 -7.29 -4.71 39.09
N PHE A 25 -8.58 -4.45 39.26
CA PHE A 25 -9.65 -5.39 38.89
C PHE A 25 -9.82 -5.50 37.37
N GLN A 26 -9.67 -4.39 36.63
CA GLN A 26 -9.67 -4.42 35.15
C GLN A 26 -8.44 -5.09 34.58
N ILE A 27 -7.25 -4.86 35.14
CA ILE A 27 -6.01 -5.52 34.70
C ILE A 27 -6.05 -7.01 35.04
N HIS A 28 -6.53 -7.37 36.23
CA HIS A 28 -6.66 -8.79 36.64
C HIS A 28 -7.75 -9.51 35.84
N SER A 29 -8.88 -8.87 35.54
CA SER A 29 -9.92 -9.46 34.68
C SER A 29 -9.47 -9.56 33.24
N LEU A 30 -8.70 -8.59 32.71
CA LEU A 30 -8.06 -8.68 31.40
C LEU A 30 -7.00 -9.79 31.34
N PHE A 31 -6.21 -9.98 32.40
CA PHE A 31 -5.23 -11.08 32.46
C PHE A 31 -5.90 -12.45 32.57
N VAL A 32 -6.97 -12.56 33.33
CA VAL A 32 -7.77 -13.79 33.43
C VAL A 32 -8.54 -14.05 32.14
N ILE A 33 -9.08 -13.02 31.48
CA ILE A 33 -9.73 -13.14 30.18
C ILE A 33 -8.68 -13.50 29.11
N LEU A 34 -7.48 -12.91 29.13
CA LEU A 34 -6.41 -13.24 28.20
C LEU A 34 -5.83 -14.66 28.44
N SER A 35 -5.75 -15.13 29.70
CA SER A 35 -5.34 -16.51 29.99
C SER A 35 -6.43 -17.53 29.62
N LEU A 36 -7.71 -17.19 29.82
CA LEU A 36 -8.83 -18.01 29.36
C LEU A 36 -8.97 -17.99 27.83
N TRP A 37 -8.57 -16.90 27.16
CA TRP A 37 -8.57 -16.83 25.70
C TRP A 37 -7.48 -17.71 25.06
N SER A 38 -6.34 -17.90 25.71
CA SER A 38 -5.31 -18.81 25.20
C SER A 38 -5.78 -20.27 25.16
N ASP A 39 -6.63 -20.66 26.11
CA ASP A 39 -7.15 -22.04 26.20
C ASP A 39 -8.41 -22.27 25.34
N TRP A 40 -9.03 -21.20 24.81
CA TRP A 40 -10.28 -21.28 24.04
C TRP A 40 -10.09 -20.96 22.55
N MET A 41 -8.87 -20.57 22.09
CA MET A 41 -8.64 -20.39 20.66
C MET A 41 -8.65 -21.76 19.96
N GLU A 42 -9.74 -22.07 19.30
CA GLU A 42 -9.82 -23.23 18.43
C GLU A 42 -8.76 -23.15 17.32
N VAL A 43 -8.09 -24.26 17.08
CA VAL A 43 -7.20 -24.41 15.93
C VAL A 43 -8.07 -24.69 14.72
N PHE A 44 -8.23 -23.70 13.84
CA PHE A 44 -9.01 -23.87 12.60
C PHE A 44 -8.21 -24.56 11.50
N ILE A 45 -6.86 -24.37 11.50
CA ILE A 45 -5.99 -24.87 10.46
C ILE A 45 -4.79 -25.60 11.09
N GLU A 46 -4.70 -26.89 10.83
CA GLU A 46 -3.66 -27.74 11.43
C GLU A 46 -2.31 -27.63 10.72
N ARG A 47 -2.32 -27.34 9.40
CA ARG A 47 -1.11 -27.22 8.57
C ARG A 47 -1.14 -25.93 7.79
N CYS A 48 -0.39 -24.95 8.26
CA CYS A 48 -0.37 -23.62 7.66
C CYS A 48 1.02 -23.01 7.65
N ALA A 49 1.20 -22.01 6.79
CA ALA A 49 2.43 -21.24 6.74
C ALA A 49 2.17 -19.73 6.79
N GLY A 50 3.09 -19.00 7.43
CA GLY A 50 3.17 -17.55 7.35
C GLY A 50 4.41 -17.15 6.54
N LEU A 51 4.24 -16.23 5.62
CA LEU A 51 5.31 -15.71 4.78
C LEU A 51 5.51 -14.22 5.07
N ASP A 52 6.72 -13.87 5.48
CA ASP A 52 7.17 -12.48 5.56
C ASP A 52 8.02 -12.16 4.32
N VAL A 53 7.44 -11.34 3.43
CA VAL A 53 7.96 -11.14 2.08
C VAL A 53 8.63 -9.79 1.95
N HIS A 54 9.93 -9.81 1.65
CA HIS A 54 10.76 -8.64 1.36
C HIS A 54 11.21 -8.61 -0.11
N SER A 55 11.99 -7.57 -0.49
CA SER A 55 12.50 -7.43 -1.86
C SER A 55 13.47 -8.53 -2.28
N GLU A 56 14.30 -9.02 -1.35
CA GLU A 56 15.39 -9.97 -1.62
C GLU A 56 15.18 -11.32 -0.97
N THR A 57 14.37 -11.39 0.09
CA THR A 57 14.19 -12.59 0.90
C THR A 57 12.73 -12.80 1.29
N ILE A 58 12.39 -14.06 1.50
CA ILE A 58 11.12 -14.51 2.07
C ILE A 58 11.46 -15.36 3.28
N VAL A 59 10.98 -14.98 4.44
CA VAL A 59 11.02 -15.84 5.63
C VAL A 59 9.70 -16.60 5.67
N ALA A 60 9.77 -17.93 5.62
CA ALA A 60 8.63 -18.81 5.69
C ALA A 60 8.63 -19.56 7.02
N CYS A 61 7.51 -19.57 7.73
CA CYS A 61 7.32 -20.35 8.95
C CYS A 61 6.13 -21.28 8.79
N VAL A 62 6.36 -22.58 8.87
CA VAL A 62 5.32 -23.61 8.84
C VAL A 62 4.97 -24.00 10.27
N LEU A 63 3.67 -24.15 10.52
CA LEU A 63 3.11 -24.64 11.78
C LEU A 63 2.26 -25.89 11.49
N ILE A 64 2.59 -26.99 12.14
CA ILE A 64 1.93 -28.30 12.00
C ILE A 64 1.52 -28.83 13.36
N GLY A 65 0.30 -29.29 13.49
CA GLY A 65 -0.22 -29.94 14.68
C GLY A 65 -1.71 -29.65 14.88
N SER A 66 -2.42 -30.57 15.54
CA SER A 66 -3.79 -30.36 16.00
C SER A 66 -3.81 -29.57 17.33
N LYS A 67 -4.99 -29.42 17.93
CA LYS A 67 -5.13 -28.75 19.22
C LYS A 67 -4.42 -29.50 20.36
N ASP A 68 -4.44 -30.84 20.25
CA ASP A 68 -3.97 -31.73 21.33
C ASP A 68 -2.53 -32.23 21.11
N ASP A 69 -1.93 -31.91 19.94
CA ASP A 69 -0.58 -32.31 19.57
C ASP A 69 0.45 -31.23 19.90
N GLU A 70 1.71 -31.67 20.09
CA GLU A 70 2.83 -30.75 20.17
C GLU A 70 2.99 -30.00 18.84
N LEU A 71 3.01 -28.68 18.90
CA LEU A 71 3.13 -27.82 17.72
C LEU A 71 4.53 -27.93 17.12
N ILE A 72 4.63 -28.51 15.92
CA ILE A 72 5.85 -28.53 15.14
C ILE A 72 5.96 -27.17 14.42
N LYS A 73 7.14 -26.55 14.57
CA LYS A 73 7.47 -25.29 13.93
C LYS A 73 8.76 -25.42 13.16
N GLU A 74 8.71 -25.10 11.85
CA GLU A 74 9.88 -25.01 11.00
C GLU A 74 9.93 -23.66 10.33
N THR A 75 11.14 -23.11 10.19
CA THR A 75 11.35 -21.79 9.57
C THR A 75 12.54 -21.85 8.63
N GLU A 76 12.34 -21.41 7.40
CA GLU A 76 13.38 -21.32 6.39
C GLU A 76 13.33 -19.98 5.66
N THR A 77 14.49 -19.52 5.17
CA THR A 77 14.60 -18.26 4.41
C THR A 77 14.96 -18.56 2.97
N PHE A 78 14.19 -18.01 2.05
CA PHE A 78 14.34 -18.18 0.61
C PHE A 78 14.67 -16.85 -0.06
N PRO A 79 15.57 -16.83 -1.07
CA PRO A 79 15.68 -15.70 -1.99
C PRO A 79 14.41 -15.52 -2.83
N THR A 80 14.23 -14.34 -3.43
CA THR A 80 13.02 -13.99 -4.21
C THR A 80 13.16 -14.30 -5.71
N LEU A 81 14.23 -14.98 -6.15
CA LEU A 81 14.37 -15.39 -7.55
C LEU A 81 13.35 -16.48 -7.90
N THR A 82 12.86 -16.49 -9.13
CA THR A 82 11.83 -17.45 -9.58
C THR A 82 12.17 -18.91 -9.25
N LYS A 83 13.42 -19.34 -9.45
CA LYS A 83 13.88 -20.68 -9.08
C LYS A 83 13.73 -20.99 -7.59
N ASP A 84 13.94 -19.97 -6.75
CA ASP A 84 13.88 -20.11 -5.28
C ASP A 84 12.42 -20.06 -4.80
N LEU A 85 11.54 -19.37 -5.54
CA LEU A 85 10.09 -19.42 -5.29
C LEU A 85 9.52 -20.83 -5.58
N PHE A 86 10.03 -21.53 -6.60
CA PHE A 86 9.69 -22.95 -6.82
C PHE A 86 10.28 -23.88 -5.74
N ARG A 87 11.44 -23.53 -5.15
CA ARG A 87 11.95 -24.26 -3.97
C ARG A 87 11.05 -24.04 -2.75
N LEU A 88 10.58 -22.81 -2.54
CA LEU A 88 9.59 -22.49 -1.50
C LEU A 88 8.30 -23.28 -1.71
N LEU A 89 7.77 -23.31 -2.96
CA LEU A 89 6.59 -24.11 -3.31
C LEU A 89 6.79 -25.57 -2.89
N LYS A 90 7.89 -26.18 -3.35
CA LYS A 90 8.19 -27.58 -3.03
C LYS A 90 8.34 -27.82 -1.53
N TRP A 91 9.01 -26.92 -0.81
CA TRP A 91 9.19 -27.02 0.64
C TRP A 91 7.84 -26.96 1.38
N LEU A 92 6.91 -26.12 0.93
CA LEU A 92 5.55 -26.04 1.49
C LEU A 92 4.74 -27.31 1.20
N GLU A 93 4.86 -27.89 -0.01
CA GLU A 93 4.25 -29.17 -0.38
C GLU A 93 4.81 -30.33 0.45
N ASP A 94 6.13 -30.40 0.66
CA ASP A 94 6.80 -31.43 1.45
C ASP A 94 6.33 -31.43 2.93
N HIS A 95 5.78 -30.30 3.41
CA HIS A 95 5.18 -30.16 4.75
C HIS A 95 3.64 -30.33 4.76
N ASP A 96 3.04 -30.72 3.64
CA ASP A 96 1.58 -30.83 3.45
C ASP A 96 0.82 -29.56 3.88
N VAL A 97 1.39 -28.38 3.64
CA VAL A 97 0.74 -27.10 3.93
C VAL A 97 -0.50 -26.97 3.07
N THR A 98 -1.60 -26.51 3.67
CA THR A 98 -2.88 -26.30 2.96
C THR A 98 -3.21 -24.82 2.82
N HIS A 99 -2.85 -24.01 3.79
CA HIS A 99 -3.18 -22.59 3.87
C HIS A 99 -1.93 -21.75 4.12
N ILE A 100 -1.84 -20.64 3.43
CA ILE A 100 -0.73 -19.70 3.55
C ILE A 100 -1.26 -18.30 3.86
N ALA A 101 -0.61 -17.57 4.75
CA ALA A 101 -0.84 -16.14 4.90
C ALA A 101 0.43 -15.35 4.58
N MET A 102 0.24 -14.19 3.95
CA MET A 102 1.29 -13.21 3.70
C MET A 102 0.78 -11.78 3.83
N GLU A 103 1.71 -10.86 4.14
CA GLU A 103 1.39 -9.44 4.26
C GLU A 103 1.38 -8.76 2.88
N SER A 104 0.40 -7.88 2.64
CA SER A 104 0.24 -7.13 1.38
C SER A 104 1.12 -5.88 1.30
N THR A 105 2.35 -5.91 1.84
CA THR A 105 3.24 -4.76 1.83
C THR A 105 3.88 -4.56 0.46
N GLY A 106 3.72 -3.35 -0.09
CA GLY A 106 4.30 -2.96 -1.38
C GLY A 106 3.82 -3.81 -2.56
N ILE A 107 4.77 -4.26 -3.40
CA ILE A 107 4.52 -5.07 -4.60
C ILE A 107 5.16 -6.46 -4.52
N TYR A 108 5.98 -6.72 -3.50
CA TYR A 108 6.83 -7.90 -3.40
C TYR A 108 6.06 -9.21 -3.21
N TRP A 109 4.86 -9.13 -2.63
CA TRP A 109 3.98 -10.29 -2.47
C TRP A 109 3.43 -10.84 -3.79
N LYS A 110 3.33 -9.99 -4.87
CA LYS A 110 2.70 -10.39 -6.14
C LYS A 110 3.36 -11.58 -6.82
N PRO A 111 4.69 -11.64 -7.02
CA PRO A 111 5.33 -12.80 -7.63
C PRO A 111 5.15 -14.08 -6.82
N VAL A 112 5.20 -13.96 -5.48
CA VAL A 112 5.01 -15.10 -4.57
C VAL A 112 3.58 -15.61 -4.67
N PHE A 113 2.61 -14.70 -4.60
CA PHE A 113 1.18 -15.02 -4.73
C PHE A 113 0.88 -15.72 -6.07
N ASN A 114 1.38 -15.17 -7.17
CA ASN A 114 1.11 -15.71 -8.51
C ASN A 114 1.68 -17.12 -8.74
N ILE A 115 2.75 -17.50 -8.03
CA ILE A 115 3.31 -18.87 -8.13
C ILE A 115 2.56 -19.83 -7.21
N LEU A 116 2.10 -19.36 -6.05
CA LEU A 116 1.52 -20.23 -5.03
C LEU A 116 -0.02 -20.34 -5.11
N GLU A 117 -0.71 -19.41 -5.80
CA GLU A 117 -2.20 -19.32 -5.78
C GLU A 117 -2.91 -20.54 -6.37
N ASP A 118 -2.26 -21.31 -7.25
CA ASP A 118 -2.83 -22.51 -7.85
C ASP A 118 -2.69 -23.77 -6.96
N PHE A 119 -1.86 -23.69 -5.91
CA PHE A 119 -1.49 -24.85 -5.07
C PHE A 119 -2.05 -24.75 -3.63
N PHE A 120 -2.26 -23.53 -3.12
CA PHE A 120 -2.60 -23.32 -1.73
C PHE A 120 -3.76 -22.31 -1.57
N ASP A 121 -4.53 -22.42 -0.48
CA ASP A 121 -5.44 -21.34 -0.10
C ASP A 121 -4.65 -20.19 0.54
N ILE A 122 -4.52 -19.08 -0.21
CA ILE A 122 -3.71 -17.94 0.22
C ILE A 122 -4.58 -16.86 0.82
N THR A 123 -4.25 -16.48 2.04
CA THR A 123 -4.78 -15.32 2.74
C THR A 123 -3.80 -14.16 2.63
N LEU A 124 -4.10 -13.21 1.73
CA LEU A 124 -3.37 -11.95 1.68
C LEU A 124 -3.95 -10.99 2.73
N ALA A 125 -3.12 -10.59 3.68
CA ALA A 125 -3.53 -9.79 4.82
C ALA A 125 -3.08 -8.33 4.73
N ASN A 126 -3.88 -7.41 5.28
CA ASN A 126 -3.47 -6.02 5.40
C ASN A 126 -2.49 -5.85 6.56
N ALA A 127 -1.34 -5.22 6.30
CA ALA A 127 -0.28 -4.95 7.26
C ALA A 127 -0.76 -4.28 8.56
N GLN A 128 -1.63 -3.28 8.45
CA GLN A 128 -2.17 -2.59 9.62
C GLN A 128 -3.03 -3.50 10.50
N ARG A 129 -3.80 -4.40 9.89
CA ARG A 129 -4.64 -5.35 10.64
C ARG A 129 -3.80 -6.36 11.41
N ILE A 130 -2.74 -6.90 10.80
CA ILE A 130 -1.79 -7.80 11.47
C ILE A 130 -1.15 -7.11 12.67
N LYS A 131 -0.70 -5.85 12.51
CA LYS A 131 -0.06 -5.07 13.59
C LYS A 131 -0.99 -4.72 14.74
N ASN A 132 -2.28 -4.59 14.47
CA ASN A 132 -3.28 -4.23 15.48
C ASN A 132 -3.78 -5.40 16.32
N VAL A 133 -3.42 -6.65 15.97
CA VAL A 133 -3.80 -7.81 16.79
C VAL A 133 -2.96 -7.82 18.08
N PRO A 134 -3.59 -7.75 19.26
CA PRO A 134 -2.87 -7.77 20.53
C PRO A 134 -2.21 -9.13 20.80
N GLY A 135 -1.16 -9.14 21.62
CA GLY A 135 -0.52 -10.39 22.08
C GLY A 135 0.75 -10.77 21.35
N ARG A 136 1.25 -9.97 20.40
CA ARG A 136 2.56 -10.24 19.78
C ARG A 136 3.68 -10.11 20.81
N LYS A 137 4.47 -11.18 20.97
CA LYS A 137 5.71 -11.14 21.74
C LYS A 137 6.85 -10.61 20.87
N THR A 138 7.79 -9.86 21.46
CA THR A 138 8.90 -9.20 20.76
C THR A 138 9.92 -10.16 20.17
N ASP A 139 9.97 -11.39 20.66
CA ASP A 139 10.89 -12.47 20.26
C ASP A 139 10.34 -13.39 19.17
N VAL A 140 9.10 -13.15 18.71
CA VAL A 140 8.45 -13.92 17.65
C VAL A 140 8.71 -13.26 16.30
N SER A 141 9.21 -14.03 15.31
CA SER A 141 9.42 -13.54 13.94
C SER A 141 8.10 -13.16 13.29
N ASP A 142 8.16 -12.25 12.29
CA ASP A 142 6.96 -11.78 11.58
C ASP A 142 6.26 -12.93 10.85
N ALA A 143 7.03 -13.83 10.21
CA ALA A 143 6.50 -15.03 9.56
C ALA A 143 5.78 -15.97 10.54
N GLU A 144 6.38 -16.22 11.70
CA GLU A 144 5.74 -17.05 12.74
C GLU A 144 4.47 -16.39 13.29
N TRP A 145 4.48 -15.08 13.50
CA TRP A 145 3.30 -14.35 13.94
C TRP A 145 2.16 -14.44 12.93
N ILE A 146 2.46 -14.24 11.64
CA ILE A 146 1.50 -14.39 10.55
C ILE A 146 0.92 -15.81 10.51
N ALA A 147 1.77 -16.84 10.65
CA ALA A 147 1.33 -18.23 10.70
C ALA A 147 0.40 -18.50 11.88
N LYS A 148 0.73 -18.00 13.09
CA LYS A 148 -0.11 -18.13 14.28
C LYS A 148 -1.47 -17.48 14.11
N LEU A 149 -1.50 -16.26 13.56
CA LEU A 149 -2.76 -15.57 13.29
C LEU A 149 -3.63 -16.31 12.28
N LEU A 150 -3.03 -16.85 11.21
CA LEU A 150 -3.74 -17.66 10.22
C LEU A 150 -4.32 -18.92 10.87
N ARG A 151 -3.51 -19.66 11.63
CA ARG A 151 -3.88 -20.89 12.31
C ARG A 151 -5.15 -20.75 13.16
N HIS A 152 -5.32 -19.59 13.80
CA HIS A 152 -6.46 -19.29 14.67
C HIS A 152 -7.57 -18.49 13.99
N GLY A 153 -7.52 -18.33 12.65
CA GLY A 153 -8.55 -17.58 11.90
C GLY A 153 -8.64 -16.08 12.23
N LEU A 154 -7.54 -15.51 12.77
CA LEU A 154 -7.49 -14.10 13.20
C LEU A 154 -7.09 -13.14 12.08
N ILE A 155 -6.86 -13.64 10.87
CA ILE A 155 -6.52 -12.84 9.70
C ILE A 155 -7.73 -12.71 8.77
N GLU A 156 -8.14 -11.48 8.52
CA GLU A 156 -9.15 -11.20 7.50
C GLU A 156 -8.51 -11.19 6.10
N LYS A 157 -9.01 -12.03 5.21
CA LYS A 157 -8.56 -12.15 3.83
C LYS A 157 -8.88 -10.89 3.02
N SER A 158 -7.87 -10.27 2.44
CA SER A 158 -8.07 -9.21 1.45
C SER A 158 -8.53 -9.79 0.13
N PHE A 159 -9.48 -9.13 -0.52
CA PHE A 159 -9.93 -9.55 -1.84
C PHE A 159 -8.82 -9.35 -2.89
N VAL A 160 -8.40 -10.43 -3.52
CA VAL A 160 -7.49 -10.43 -4.67
C VAL A 160 -8.31 -10.80 -5.91
N PRO A 161 -8.43 -9.91 -6.90
CA PRO A 161 -9.17 -10.22 -8.13
C PRO A 161 -8.49 -11.33 -8.94
N PRO A 162 -9.23 -11.99 -9.85
CA PRO A 162 -8.64 -12.90 -10.85
C PRO A 162 -7.55 -12.22 -11.68
N VAL A 163 -6.67 -13.02 -12.30
CA VAL A 163 -5.45 -12.56 -13.00
C VAL A 163 -5.77 -11.50 -14.06
N ASP A 164 -6.76 -11.75 -14.92
CA ASP A 164 -7.20 -10.84 -15.98
C ASP A 164 -7.63 -9.46 -15.44
N ILE A 165 -8.34 -9.45 -14.34
CA ILE A 165 -8.77 -8.22 -13.67
C ILE A 165 -7.58 -7.52 -12.99
N ARG A 166 -6.61 -8.26 -12.44
CA ARG A 166 -5.38 -7.67 -11.89
C ARG A 166 -4.57 -6.96 -12.97
N GLU A 167 -4.38 -7.61 -14.12
CA GLU A 167 -3.68 -7.03 -15.27
C GLU A 167 -4.40 -5.79 -15.81
N LEU A 168 -5.70 -5.85 -16.00
CA LEU A 168 -6.50 -4.71 -16.45
C LEU A 168 -6.39 -3.51 -15.46
N ARG A 169 -6.41 -3.79 -14.16
CA ARG A 169 -6.22 -2.74 -13.13
C ARG A 169 -4.83 -2.11 -13.20
N ASP A 170 -3.79 -2.90 -13.39
CA ASP A 170 -2.42 -2.39 -13.49
C ASP A 170 -2.25 -1.54 -14.77
N LEU A 171 -2.77 -1.96 -15.91
CA LEU A 171 -2.76 -1.20 -17.17
C LEU A 171 -3.55 0.11 -17.06
N THR A 172 -4.74 0.08 -16.46
CA THR A 172 -5.56 1.30 -16.31
C THR A 172 -4.95 2.29 -15.34
N ARG A 173 -4.31 1.81 -14.26
CA ARG A 173 -3.54 2.65 -13.32
C ARG A 173 -2.31 3.28 -13.99
N LEU A 174 -1.58 2.50 -14.79
CA LEU A 174 -0.44 2.98 -15.56
C LEU A 174 -0.87 4.07 -16.54
N ARG A 175 -1.95 3.83 -17.30
CA ARG A 175 -2.54 4.83 -18.20
C ARG A 175 -2.90 6.12 -17.47
N LYS A 176 -3.59 6.02 -16.31
CA LYS A 176 -3.94 7.20 -15.50
C LYS A 176 -2.70 7.98 -15.05
N LYS A 177 -1.65 7.27 -14.63
CA LYS A 177 -0.38 7.87 -14.22
C LYS A 177 0.27 8.62 -15.38
N TRP A 178 0.33 8.03 -16.58
CA TRP A 178 0.90 8.68 -17.75
C TRP A 178 0.12 9.92 -18.18
N ILE A 179 -1.21 9.88 -18.15
CA ILE A 179 -2.02 11.07 -18.40
C ILE A 179 -1.70 12.19 -17.40
N GLY A 180 -1.53 11.85 -16.12
CA GLY A 180 -1.09 12.79 -15.09
C GLY A 180 0.29 13.40 -15.38
N HIS A 181 1.26 12.57 -15.79
CA HIS A 181 2.58 13.06 -16.20
C HIS A 181 2.51 14.02 -17.39
N VAL A 182 1.77 13.66 -18.46
CA VAL A 182 1.57 14.53 -19.61
C VAL A 182 0.96 15.86 -19.20
N THR A 183 -0.03 15.86 -18.32
CA THR A 183 -0.63 17.09 -17.78
C THR A 183 0.37 17.93 -17.01
N SER A 184 1.20 17.30 -16.18
CA SER A 184 2.24 17.99 -15.41
C SER A 184 3.28 18.65 -16.33
N GLU A 185 3.70 17.96 -17.39
CA GLU A 185 4.65 18.54 -18.35
C GLU A 185 4.02 19.69 -19.16
N LYS A 186 2.77 19.57 -19.58
CA LYS A 186 2.03 20.69 -20.21
C LYS A 186 2.01 21.92 -19.29
N ASN A 187 1.73 21.72 -18.01
CA ASN A 187 1.70 22.82 -17.05
C ASN A 187 3.09 23.44 -16.84
N ARG A 188 4.17 22.65 -16.88
CA ARG A 188 5.54 23.16 -16.82
C ARG A 188 5.88 24.03 -18.02
N ILE A 189 5.56 23.54 -19.23
CA ILE A 189 5.77 24.31 -20.47
C ILE A 189 4.96 25.62 -20.40
N GLN A 190 3.70 25.55 -19.97
CA GLN A 190 2.87 26.74 -19.83
C GLN A 190 3.48 27.77 -18.87
N LYS A 191 4.04 27.33 -17.75
CA LYS A 191 4.74 28.22 -16.81
C LYS A 191 5.97 28.90 -17.45
N VAL A 192 6.73 28.17 -18.27
CA VAL A 192 7.89 28.73 -18.98
C VAL A 192 7.43 29.79 -19.99
N LEU A 193 6.38 29.51 -20.79
CA LEU A 193 5.82 30.45 -21.71
C LEU A 193 5.32 31.72 -21.03
N GLU A 194 4.60 31.57 -19.91
CA GLU A 194 4.12 32.67 -19.07
C GLU A 194 5.27 33.52 -18.48
N ALA A 195 6.32 32.85 -18.00
CA ALA A 195 7.50 33.52 -17.46
C ALA A 195 8.26 34.35 -18.53
N SER A 196 8.21 33.88 -19.79
CA SER A 196 8.78 34.60 -20.96
C SER A 196 7.78 35.56 -21.62
N ASN A 197 6.66 35.87 -20.98
CA ASN A 197 5.59 36.69 -21.50
C ASN A 197 5.01 36.21 -22.84
N VAL A 198 5.16 34.94 -23.22
CA VAL A 198 4.54 34.32 -24.38
C VAL A 198 3.11 33.92 -24.02
N LYS A 199 2.13 34.72 -24.47
CA LYS A 199 0.71 34.63 -24.08
C LYS A 199 -0.14 33.78 -25.01
N LEU A 200 0.41 32.74 -25.61
CA LEU A 200 -0.26 31.91 -26.62
C LEU A 200 -1.58 31.29 -26.09
N SER A 201 -1.64 30.96 -24.81
CA SER A 201 -2.84 30.40 -24.15
C SER A 201 -4.03 31.36 -24.08
N THR A 202 -3.81 32.66 -24.20
CA THR A 202 -4.91 33.66 -24.24
C THR A 202 -5.63 33.71 -25.56
N VAL A 203 -4.97 33.28 -26.64
CA VAL A 203 -5.47 33.34 -28.01
C VAL A 203 -5.97 32.00 -28.51
N ILE A 204 -5.26 30.90 -28.17
CA ILE A 204 -5.61 29.54 -28.58
C ILE A 204 -5.98 28.70 -27.38
N SER A 205 -7.11 27.99 -27.48
CA SER A 205 -7.64 27.17 -26.37
C SER A 205 -6.81 25.93 -26.08
N ASP A 206 -6.14 25.36 -27.09
CA ASP A 206 -5.25 24.19 -26.91
C ASP A 206 -3.86 24.50 -27.48
N VAL A 207 -2.97 25.01 -26.60
CA VAL A 207 -1.57 25.30 -26.90
C VAL A 207 -0.80 24.06 -27.35
N PHE A 208 -1.23 22.87 -26.87
CA PHE A 208 -0.59 21.59 -27.16
C PHE A 208 -1.30 20.81 -28.31
N GLY A 209 -2.29 21.39 -28.97
CA GLY A 209 -2.91 20.87 -30.17
C GLY A 209 -1.97 20.97 -31.38
N VAL A 210 -2.44 20.52 -32.55
CA VAL A 210 -1.61 20.43 -33.76
C VAL A 210 -0.96 21.77 -34.13
N SER A 211 -1.74 22.83 -34.17
CA SER A 211 -1.24 24.17 -34.53
C SER A 211 -0.31 24.76 -33.47
N GLY A 212 -0.70 24.66 -32.19
CA GLY A 212 0.11 25.16 -31.08
C GLY A 212 1.48 24.46 -31.02
N ARG A 213 1.53 23.12 -31.16
CA ARG A 213 2.81 22.38 -31.21
C ARG A 213 3.70 22.83 -32.38
N LYS A 214 3.14 23.07 -33.55
CA LYS A 214 3.92 23.56 -34.69
C LYS A 214 4.58 24.91 -34.37
N LEU A 215 3.87 25.81 -33.70
CA LEU A 215 4.40 27.11 -33.27
C LEU A 215 5.44 26.96 -32.17
N LEU A 216 5.17 26.14 -31.18
CA LEU A 216 6.12 25.86 -30.09
C LEU A 216 7.41 25.22 -30.61
N ASN A 217 7.33 24.25 -31.52
CA ASN A 217 8.50 23.66 -32.16
C ASN A 217 9.30 24.71 -32.93
N ARG A 218 8.62 25.61 -33.62
CA ARG A 218 9.29 26.69 -34.34
C ARG A 218 10.00 27.67 -33.40
N LEU A 219 9.34 27.99 -32.27
CA LEU A 219 9.94 28.82 -31.22
C LEU A 219 11.22 28.17 -30.67
N ILE A 220 11.21 26.84 -30.43
CA ILE A 220 12.39 26.11 -29.99
C ILE A 220 13.51 26.10 -31.04
N GLU A 221 13.17 25.90 -32.32
CA GLU A 221 14.14 25.80 -33.42
C GLU A 221 14.83 27.13 -33.72
N LYS A 222 14.08 28.22 -33.76
CA LYS A 222 14.56 29.55 -34.19
C LYS A 222 14.83 30.52 -33.04
N GLY A 223 14.28 30.28 -31.88
CA GLY A 223 14.27 31.23 -30.76
C GLY A 223 13.16 32.32 -30.89
N TYR A 224 12.50 32.40 -32.02
CA TYR A 224 11.39 33.31 -32.25
C TYR A 224 10.41 32.72 -33.29
N VAL A 225 9.22 33.34 -33.43
CA VAL A 225 8.22 32.98 -34.44
C VAL A 225 7.81 34.27 -35.16
N ASP A 226 8.00 34.34 -36.47
CA ASP A 226 7.62 35.48 -37.30
C ASP A 226 6.22 35.32 -37.93
N VAL A 227 5.73 36.40 -38.61
CA VAL A 227 4.44 36.40 -39.27
C VAL A 227 4.32 35.28 -40.30
N LYS A 228 5.40 35.03 -41.08
CA LYS A 228 5.43 33.98 -42.11
C LYS A 228 5.29 32.60 -41.50
N ASP A 229 5.98 32.36 -40.39
CA ASP A 229 5.88 31.10 -39.64
C ASP A 229 4.45 30.82 -39.16
N VAL A 230 3.72 31.87 -38.73
CA VAL A 230 2.29 31.77 -38.35
C VAL A 230 1.41 31.52 -39.55
N GLU A 231 1.63 32.25 -40.67
CA GLU A 231 0.85 32.09 -41.91
C GLU A 231 0.93 30.69 -42.49
N GLU A 232 2.15 30.10 -42.50
CA GLU A 232 2.40 28.75 -43.02
C GLU A 232 1.82 27.63 -42.16
N ARG A 233 1.70 27.84 -40.83
CA ARG A 233 1.37 26.78 -39.86
C ARG A 233 -0.05 26.84 -39.34
N ILE A 234 -0.71 27.99 -39.50
CA ILE A 234 -2.05 28.20 -38.98
C ILE A 234 -3.06 28.25 -40.15
N HIS A 235 -3.97 27.27 -40.13
CA HIS A 235 -5.00 27.11 -41.16
C HIS A 235 -6.40 26.95 -40.55
N GLY A 236 -7.43 27.00 -41.38
CA GLY A 236 -8.82 26.75 -41.02
C GLY A 236 -9.39 27.78 -40.05
N LYS A 237 -10.06 27.32 -39.02
CA LYS A 237 -10.78 28.17 -38.04
C LYS A 237 -9.88 29.17 -37.30
N MET A 238 -8.58 28.92 -37.23
CA MET A 238 -7.64 29.82 -36.55
C MET A 238 -7.04 30.89 -37.48
N ALA A 239 -7.31 30.83 -38.76
CA ALA A 239 -6.76 31.80 -39.74
C ALA A 239 -7.16 33.24 -39.42
N SER A 240 -8.37 33.47 -38.89
CA SER A 240 -8.83 34.81 -38.47
C SER A 240 -8.09 35.40 -37.29
N LYS A 241 -7.33 34.57 -36.53
CA LYS A 241 -6.58 34.99 -35.35
C LYS A 241 -5.07 35.09 -35.57
N LYS A 242 -4.59 35.02 -36.83
CA LYS A 242 -3.14 35.00 -37.12
C LYS A 242 -2.38 36.17 -36.52
N GLN A 243 -2.90 37.40 -36.60
CA GLN A 243 -2.26 38.57 -36.01
C GLN A 243 -2.20 38.45 -34.49
N GLN A 244 -3.28 38.08 -33.83
CA GLN A 244 -3.32 37.91 -32.39
C GLN A 244 -2.34 36.80 -31.90
N ILE A 245 -2.22 35.72 -32.71
CA ILE A 245 -1.28 34.63 -32.42
C ILE A 245 0.16 35.16 -32.55
N THR A 246 0.47 35.91 -33.59
CA THR A 246 1.79 36.54 -33.79
C THR A 246 2.12 37.44 -32.61
N ASP A 247 1.21 38.34 -32.23
CA ASP A 247 1.41 39.28 -31.14
C ASP A 247 1.62 38.53 -29.77
N SER A 248 0.92 37.41 -29.57
CA SER A 248 1.04 36.62 -28.36
C SER A 248 2.35 35.82 -28.22
N LEU A 249 3.11 35.69 -29.32
CA LEU A 249 4.41 34.98 -29.35
C LEU A 249 5.60 35.91 -29.16
N PHE A 250 5.41 37.23 -29.17
CA PHE A 250 6.44 38.19 -28.81
C PHE A 250 6.58 38.23 -27.29
N GLY A 251 7.56 37.47 -26.78
CA GLY A 251 7.98 37.49 -25.37
C GLY A 251 9.10 38.49 -25.12
N THR A 252 9.43 38.68 -23.86
CA THR A 252 10.61 39.47 -23.38
C THR A 252 11.66 38.54 -22.84
#